data_ade9ac96c64460a790c14ce2ccc35e40
#
_entry.id   ade9ac96c64460a790c14ce2ccc35e40
#
_cell.length_a   1.000
_cell.length_b   1.000
_cell.length_c   1.000
_cell.angle_alpha   90.00
_cell.angle_beta   90.00
_cell.angle_gamma   90.00
#
_symmetry.space_group_name_H-M   'P 1'
#
loop_
_entity.id
_entity.type
_entity.pdbx_description
1 polymer ?
#
loop_
_entity_poly.entity_id
_entity_poly.type
_entity_poly.pdbx_seq_one_letter_code
_entity_poly.pdbx_strand_id
1 'polypeptide(L)'
;KQVLSGYYEGKSSLYEIEHIKVWAVPVLSWSSFIFALVFSMLCINLLLRKQWVNIEKLSYPIVQLPYRIITQPVELFKNKYLWIGLTIAGGIDLLNGLSYLYPVLPSLPIKIHHVSIFEEKPWSALGGIPVSFYPLVIGLAFLIPLDLSFSCWFFFWFWRMERVLGSMMGWSQTGFPFLTEQATGGYIALCVIALWASRSYIKRIIQLAINEKIEAKVNTQEAISYRSAMLGLLIGLSFLLFFCYYAGMSIWVITTFFTIYL
;
A
#
# COMPACT_ATOMS: atom_id res chain seq x y z
N LYS A 1 -28.61 1.63 21.78
CA LYS A 1 -28.56 2.89 22.56
C LYS A 1 -27.32 2.93 23.46
N GLN A 2 -27.03 1.89 24.27
CA GLN A 2 -25.87 1.86 25.20
C GLN A 2 -24.51 2.06 24.51
N VAL A 3 -24.31 1.52 23.30
CA VAL A 3 -23.07 1.69 22.51
C VAL A 3 -22.87 3.16 22.12
N LEU A 4 -23.95 3.83 21.75
CA LEU A 4 -23.89 5.24 21.30
C LEU A 4 -23.74 6.20 22.49
N SER A 5 -24.45 5.98 23.61
CA SER A 5 -24.35 6.85 24.76
C SER A 5 -22.96 6.86 25.38
N GLY A 6 -22.34 5.68 25.55
CA GLY A 6 -20.97 5.58 26.07
C GLY A 6 -19.91 6.26 25.20
N TYR A 7 -20.13 6.32 23.89
CA TYR A 7 -19.20 6.99 22.98
C TYR A 7 -19.35 8.52 22.98
N TYR A 8 -20.57 9.04 23.05
CA TYR A 8 -20.84 10.48 22.97
C TYR A 8 -20.87 11.21 24.33
N GLU A 9 -21.35 10.55 25.37
CA GLU A 9 -21.54 11.20 26.67
C GLU A 9 -20.25 11.24 27.51
N GLY A 10 -19.20 10.52 27.13
CA GLY A 10 -17.99 10.34 27.92
C GLY A 10 -18.31 9.63 29.26
N LYS A 11 -17.43 9.71 30.22
CA LYS A 11 -17.59 9.10 31.58
C LYS A 11 -17.90 7.60 31.59
N SER A 12 -17.75 6.89 30.47
CA SER A 12 -17.88 5.43 30.39
C SER A 12 -16.50 4.78 30.51
N SER A 13 -16.44 3.65 31.21
CA SER A 13 -15.23 2.84 31.34
C SER A 13 -15.29 1.64 30.43
N LEU A 14 -14.17 1.32 29.77
CA LEU A 14 -14.04 0.06 29.02
C LEU A 14 -14.07 -1.18 29.91
N TYR A 15 -13.88 -1.02 31.23
CA TYR A 15 -13.85 -2.12 32.19
C TYR A 15 -15.25 -2.53 32.70
N GLU A 16 -16.30 -1.84 32.29
CA GLU A 16 -17.68 -2.26 32.60
C GLU A 16 -18.07 -3.46 31.75
N ILE A 17 -18.53 -4.52 32.40
CA ILE A 17 -18.88 -5.81 31.77
C ILE A 17 -19.94 -5.63 30.68
N GLU A 18 -20.87 -4.71 30.86
CA GLU A 18 -21.92 -4.41 29.88
C GLU A 18 -21.33 -3.80 28.60
N HIS A 19 -20.38 -2.88 28.72
CA HIS A 19 -19.70 -2.29 27.58
C HIS A 19 -18.85 -3.34 26.83
N ILE A 20 -18.13 -4.19 27.57
CA ILE A 20 -17.36 -5.28 26.99
C ILE A 20 -18.26 -6.23 26.17
N LYS A 21 -19.41 -6.64 26.72
CA LYS A 21 -20.34 -7.52 26.01
C LYS A 21 -20.87 -6.91 24.72
N VAL A 22 -21.18 -5.63 24.72
CA VAL A 22 -21.70 -4.91 23.54
C VAL A 22 -20.64 -4.74 22.46
N TRP A 23 -19.39 -4.43 22.86
CA TRP A 23 -18.29 -4.24 21.91
C TRP A 23 -17.60 -5.52 21.47
N ALA A 24 -17.71 -6.60 22.25
CA ALA A 24 -17.06 -7.88 21.92
C ALA A 24 -17.48 -8.42 20.55
N VAL A 25 -18.76 -8.38 20.22
CA VAL A 25 -19.27 -8.92 18.93
C VAL A 25 -18.73 -8.10 17.75
N PRO A 26 -18.88 -6.76 17.69
CA PRO A 26 -18.29 -5.97 16.60
C PRO A 26 -16.76 -6.13 16.49
N VAL A 27 -16.05 -6.07 17.62
CA VAL A 27 -14.58 -6.18 17.62
C VAL A 27 -14.13 -7.55 17.10
N LEU A 28 -14.70 -8.65 17.61
CA LEU A 28 -14.35 -9.98 17.16
C LEU A 28 -14.73 -10.22 15.69
N SER A 29 -15.89 -9.72 15.26
CA SER A 29 -16.32 -9.84 13.87
C SER A 29 -15.37 -9.13 12.91
N TRP A 30 -15.06 -7.87 13.18
CA TRP A 30 -14.13 -7.11 12.33
C TRP A 30 -12.68 -7.60 12.42
N SER A 31 -12.25 -8.05 13.61
CA SER A 31 -10.92 -8.64 13.77
C SER A 31 -10.78 -9.95 12.97
N SER A 32 -11.81 -10.80 12.98
CA SER A 32 -11.81 -12.03 12.20
C SER A 32 -11.83 -11.77 10.68
N PHE A 33 -12.55 -10.73 10.24
CA PHE A 33 -12.55 -10.29 8.85
C PHE A 33 -11.15 -9.81 8.41
N ILE A 34 -10.53 -8.92 9.21
CA ILE A 34 -9.19 -8.41 8.92
C ILE A 34 -8.17 -9.55 8.93
N PHE A 35 -8.26 -10.47 9.89
CA PHE A 35 -7.38 -11.64 9.95
C PHE A 35 -7.52 -12.51 8.69
N ALA A 36 -8.74 -12.83 8.27
CA ALA A 36 -8.97 -13.63 7.07
C ALA A 36 -8.47 -12.92 5.79
N LEU A 37 -8.63 -11.60 5.71
CA LEU A 37 -8.13 -10.80 4.60
C LEU A 37 -6.60 -10.86 4.51
N VAL A 38 -5.91 -10.54 5.63
CA VAL A 38 -4.45 -10.56 5.71
C VAL A 38 -3.92 -11.97 5.45
N PHE A 39 -4.58 -12.99 5.99
CA PHE A 39 -4.22 -14.39 5.76
C PHE A 39 -4.34 -14.79 4.28
N SER A 40 -5.41 -14.38 3.61
CA SER A 40 -5.59 -14.62 2.17
C SER A 40 -4.51 -13.93 1.35
N MET A 41 -4.19 -12.67 1.65
CA MET A 41 -3.09 -11.94 1.00
C MET A 41 -1.73 -12.62 1.24
N LEU A 42 -1.50 -13.14 2.44
CA LEU A 42 -0.28 -13.87 2.77
C LEU A 42 -0.17 -15.17 1.96
N CYS A 43 -1.27 -15.91 1.80
CA CYS A 43 -1.32 -17.10 0.95
C CYS A 43 -1.01 -16.77 -0.52
N ILE A 44 -1.58 -15.68 -1.07
CA ILE A 44 -1.26 -15.20 -2.42
C ILE A 44 0.23 -14.87 -2.55
N ASN A 45 0.79 -14.13 -1.59
CA ASN A 45 2.21 -13.79 -1.57
C ASN A 45 3.11 -15.04 -1.55
N LEU A 46 2.76 -16.06 -0.75
CA LEU A 46 3.50 -17.32 -0.70
C LEU A 46 3.47 -18.06 -2.05
N LEU A 47 2.32 -18.08 -2.71
CA LEU A 47 2.16 -18.70 -4.01
C LEU A 47 2.98 -17.99 -5.10
N LEU A 48 3.03 -16.65 -5.09
CA LEU A 48 3.71 -15.85 -6.11
C LEU A 48 5.17 -15.54 -5.79
N ARG A 49 5.65 -15.83 -4.58
CA ARG A 49 6.99 -15.48 -4.11
C ARG A 49 8.10 -15.89 -5.07
N LYS A 50 8.09 -17.14 -5.56
CA LYS A 50 9.13 -17.62 -6.49
C LYS A 50 9.12 -16.86 -7.81
N GLN A 51 7.95 -16.52 -8.31
CA GLN A 51 7.81 -15.71 -9.52
C GLN A 51 8.51 -14.37 -9.33
N TRP A 52 8.17 -13.66 -8.27
CA TRP A 52 8.67 -12.31 -8.00
C TRP A 52 10.15 -12.25 -7.65
N VAL A 53 10.63 -13.21 -6.83
CA VAL A 53 12.03 -13.22 -6.36
C VAL A 53 12.98 -13.78 -7.41
N ASN A 54 12.63 -14.90 -8.04
CA ASN A 54 13.57 -15.65 -8.89
C ASN A 54 13.45 -15.30 -10.37
N ILE A 55 12.24 -15.02 -10.87
CA ILE A 55 11.99 -14.78 -12.29
C ILE A 55 11.98 -13.29 -12.57
N GLU A 56 11.15 -12.52 -11.88
CA GLU A 56 11.00 -11.07 -12.09
C GLU A 56 12.07 -10.25 -11.36
N LYS A 57 12.72 -10.83 -10.34
CA LYS A 57 13.79 -10.21 -9.54
C LYS A 57 13.42 -8.81 -9.04
N LEU A 58 12.22 -8.69 -8.47
CA LEU A 58 11.73 -7.43 -7.94
C LEU A 58 12.64 -6.87 -6.84
N SER A 59 12.89 -5.58 -6.85
CA SER A 59 13.88 -4.92 -5.99
C SER A 59 13.37 -4.63 -4.60
N TYR A 60 12.34 -4.93 -4.05
CA TYR A 60 11.82 -4.74 -2.67
C TYR A 60 12.53 -3.62 -1.86
N PRO A 61 12.47 -2.34 -2.27
CA PRO A 61 13.26 -1.29 -1.62
C PRO A 61 12.93 -1.10 -0.13
N ILE A 62 11.66 -1.24 0.25
CA ILE A 62 11.20 -1.08 1.65
C ILE A 62 11.77 -2.17 2.57
N VAL A 63 11.99 -3.37 2.04
CA VAL A 63 12.49 -4.52 2.83
C VAL A 63 14.00 -4.46 3.04
N GLN A 64 14.74 -3.75 2.21
CA GLN A 64 16.22 -3.71 2.26
C GLN A 64 16.74 -3.19 3.61
N LEU A 65 16.13 -2.13 4.15
CA LEU A 65 16.57 -1.55 5.42
C LEU A 65 16.28 -2.48 6.61
N PRO A 66 15.07 -2.98 6.86
CA PRO A 66 14.80 -3.97 7.89
C PRO A 66 15.67 -5.24 7.76
N TYR A 67 15.88 -5.72 6.55
CA TYR A 67 16.72 -6.88 6.29
C TYR A 67 18.18 -6.65 6.75
N ARG A 68 18.77 -5.49 6.42
CA ARG A 68 20.12 -5.13 6.87
C ARG A 68 20.19 -4.96 8.39
N ILE A 69 19.16 -4.42 9.03
CA ILE A 69 19.11 -4.29 10.51
C ILE A 69 19.19 -5.67 11.17
N ILE A 70 18.54 -6.68 10.59
CA ILE A 70 18.51 -8.04 11.16
C ILE A 70 19.79 -8.83 10.84
N THR A 71 20.29 -8.72 9.60
CA THR A 71 21.41 -9.56 9.13
C THR A 71 22.79 -9.00 9.45
N GLN A 72 22.93 -7.68 9.45
CA GLN A 72 24.21 -6.98 9.59
C GLN A 72 24.13 -5.76 10.52
N PRO A 73 23.61 -5.91 11.75
CA PRO A 73 23.39 -4.76 12.64
C PRO A 73 24.69 -4.02 12.97
N VAL A 74 25.76 -4.74 13.24
CA VAL A 74 27.04 -4.14 13.63
C VAL A 74 27.65 -3.29 12.52
N GLU A 75 27.60 -3.76 11.28
CA GLU A 75 28.10 -2.99 10.13
C GLU A 75 27.26 -1.77 9.86
N LEU A 76 25.93 -1.91 9.97
CA LEU A 76 25.00 -0.82 9.77
C LEU A 76 25.23 0.30 10.78
N PHE A 77 25.33 -0.02 12.08
CA PHE A 77 25.54 0.99 13.14
C PHE A 77 26.97 1.54 13.20
N LYS A 78 27.97 0.86 12.64
CA LYS A 78 29.31 1.40 12.45
C LYS A 78 29.42 2.37 11.27
N ASN A 79 28.43 2.40 10.38
CA ASN A 79 28.47 3.22 9.20
C ASN A 79 28.25 4.71 9.56
N LYS A 80 29.27 5.54 9.35
CA LYS A 80 29.21 6.98 9.61
C LYS A 80 28.10 7.71 8.84
N TYR A 81 27.76 7.25 7.63
CA TYR A 81 26.70 7.86 6.81
C TYR A 81 25.30 7.65 7.41
N LEU A 82 25.09 6.54 8.10
CA LEU A 82 23.85 6.33 8.86
C LEU A 82 23.67 7.44 9.92
N TRP A 83 24.70 7.69 10.70
CA TRP A 83 24.67 8.70 11.77
C TRP A 83 24.54 10.13 11.24
N ILE A 84 25.22 10.46 10.13
CA ILE A 84 25.05 11.75 9.46
C ILE A 84 23.60 11.94 9.01
N GLY A 85 23.02 10.95 8.31
CA GLY A 85 21.62 11.01 7.88
C GLY A 85 20.63 11.11 9.05
N LEU A 86 20.86 10.33 10.10
CA LEU A 86 20.02 10.36 11.32
C LEU A 86 20.10 11.73 12.02
N THR A 87 21.31 12.32 12.12
CA THR A 87 21.49 13.63 12.73
C THR A 87 20.83 14.74 11.93
N ILE A 88 20.92 14.69 10.59
CA ILE A 88 20.26 15.68 9.71
C ILE A 88 18.74 15.55 9.84
N ALA A 89 18.19 14.34 9.67
CA ALA A 89 16.75 14.12 9.73
C ALA A 89 16.18 14.43 11.14
N GLY A 90 16.81 13.90 12.19
CA GLY A 90 16.41 14.14 13.56
C GLY A 90 16.59 15.60 13.99
N GLY A 91 17.63 16.29 13.48
CA GLY A 91 17.83 17.71 13.71
C GLY A 91 16.73 18.58 13.09
N ILE A 92 16.30 18.24 11.88
CA ILE A 92 15.16 18.91 11.22
C ILE A 92 13.87 18.69 12.01
N ASP A 93 13.59 17.46 12.39
CA ASP A 93 12.37 17.12 13.14
C ASP A 93 12.37 17.78 14.54
N LEU A 94 13.53 17.79 15.21
CA LEU A 94 13.70 18.45 16.49
C LEU A 94 13.49 19.98 16.36
N LEU A 95 14.09 20.60 15.35
CA LEU A 95 13.92 22.03 15.10
C LEU A 95 12.45 22.40 14.83
N ASN A 96 11.76 21.62 14.00
CA ASN A 96 10.36 21.84 13.70
C ASN A 96 9.45 21.57 14.92
N GLY A 97 9.79 20.56 15.75
CA GLY A 97 9.11 20.28 17.00
C GLY A 97 9.28 21.42 18.02
N LEU A 98 10.51 21.93 18.15
CA LEU A 98 10.79 23.09 19.02
C LEU A 98 10.12 24.37 18.50
N SER A 99 10.13 24.59 17.19
CA SER A 99 9.42 25.73 16.58
C SER A 99 7.90 25.69 16.82
N TYR A 100 7.32 24.51 16.90
CA TYR A 100 5.90 24.34 17.26
C TYR A 100 5.63 24.73 18.72
N LEU A 101 6.56 24.43 19.65
CA LEU A 101 6.45 24.78 21.05
C LEU A 101 6.85 26.26 21.30
N TYR A 102 7.84 26.74 20.60
CA TYR A 102 8.40 28.09 20.71
C TYR A 102 8.38 28.79 19.36
N PRO A 103 7.30 29.56 19.02
CA PRO A 103 7.12 30.20 17.72
C PRO A 103 8.22 31.21 17.31
N VAL A 104 9.10 31.57 18.23
CA VAL A 104 10.27 32.44 17.95
C VAL A 104 11.34 31.69 17.14
N LEU A 105 11.35 30.36 17.19
CA LEU A 105 12.33 29.55 16.45
C LEU A 105 11.92 29.39 15.00
N PRO A 106 12.89 29.43 14.03
CA PRO A 106 12.58 29.20 12.65
C PRO A 106 12.16 27.74 12.40
N SER A 107 11.18 27.51 11.53
CA SER A 107 10.81 26.18 11.06
C SER A 107 11.28 25.95 9.62
N LEU A 108 11.68 24.71 9.31
CA LEU A 108 12.00 24.30 7.96
C LEU A 108 10.76 23.73 7.29
N PRO A 109 10.35 24.25 6.11
CA PRO A 109 9.14 23.80 5.40
C PRO A 109 9.40 22.47 4.69
N ILE A 110 9.40 21.36 5.46
CA ILE A 110 9.52 20.00 4.89
C ILE A 110 8.18 19.42 4.44
N LYS A 111 7.07 19.92 4.99
CA LYS A 111 5.71 19.49 4.63
C LYS A 111 5.35 19.91 3.21
N ILE A 112 4.38 19.21 2.63
CA ILE A 112 3.88 19.52 1.28
C ILE A 112 3.39 20.97 1.24
N HIS A 113 3.95 21.75 0.36
CA HIS A 113 3.48 23.08 -0.02
C HIS A 113 3.31 23.14 -1.53
N HIS A 114 2.33 23.92 -1.97
CA HIS A 114 2.02 24.04 -3.40
C HIS A 114 2.62 25.34 -3.93
N VAL A 115 3.49 25.21 -4.92
CA VAL A 115 4.12 26.35 -5.60
C VAL A 115 3.37 26.59 -6.91
N SER A 116 2.69 27.70 -7.05
CA SER A 116 2.08 28.14 -8.31
C SER A 116 3.08 28.96 -9.07
N ILE A 117 3.49 28.50 -10.26
CA ILE A 117 4.53 29.15 -11.08
C ILE A 117 3.88 30.09 -12.11
N PHE A 118 2.68 29.72 -12.58
CA PHE A 118 2.00 30.44 -13.66
C PHE A 118 0.62 30.92 -13.21
N GLU A 119 0.32 32.18 -13.46
CA GLU A 119 -0.97 32.79 -13.10
C GLU A 119 -1.91 32.91 -14.31
N GLU A 120 -1.36 32.95 -15.53
CA GLU A 120 -2.12 33.15 -16.75
C GLU A 120 -2.48 31.84 -17.47
N LYS A 121 -3.66 31.83 -18.10
CA LYS A 121 -4.10 30.73 -18.97
C LYS A 121 -3.24 30.67 -20.25
N PRO A 122 -2.95 29.47 -20.77
CA PRO A 122 -3.39 28.14 -20.34
C PRO A 122 -2.54 27.54 -19.22
N TRP A 123 -1.39 28.10 -18.90
CA TRP A 123 -0.38 27.55 -17.99
C TRP A 123 -0.84 27.49 -16.53
N SER A 124 -1.72 28.41 -16.12
CA SER A 124 -2.32 28.34 -14.78
C SER A 124 -3.10 27.05 -14.52
N ALA A 125 -3.50 26.33 -15.59
CA ALA A 125 -4.13 25.02 -15.48
C ALA A 125 -3.20 23.90 -14.94
N LEU A 126 -1.86 24.11 -14.95
CA LEU A 126 -0.92 23.23 -14.25
C LEU A 126 -1.26 23.10 -12.75
N GLY A 127 -1.82 24.17 -12.17
CA GLY A 127 -2.08 24.23 -10.73
C GLY A 127 -0.81 24.30 -9.89
N GLY A 128 -0.97 24.29 -8.57
CA GLY A 128 0.17 24.27 -7.67
C GLY A 128 0.98 22.98 -7.76
N ILE A 129 2.28 23.09 -7.94
CA ILE A 129 3.23 21.96 -7.92
C ILE A 129 3.50 21.59 -6.47
N PRO A 130 3.18 20.38 -6.01
CA PRO A 130 3.48 19.95 -4.66
C PRO A 130 4.97 19.75 -4.49
N VAL A 131 5.57 20.45 -3.56
CA VAL A 131 6.99 20.33 -3.18
C VAL A 131 7.07 19.92 -1.72
N SER A 132 7.86 18.91 -1.42
CA SER A 132 8.11 18.45 -0.06
C SER A 132 9.50 17.86 0.08
N PHE A 133 10.06 17.93 1.28
CA PHE A 133 11.41 17.46 1.59
C PHE A 133 11.40 16.48 2.76
N TYR A 134 10.56 15.45 2.69
CA TYR A 134 10.55 14.40 3.73
C TYR A 134 11.81 13.52 3.63
N PRO A 135 12.70 13.51 4.65
CA PRO A 135 13.95 12.73 4.59
C PRO A 135 13.73 11.24 4.34
N LEU A 136 12.68 10.66 4.95
CA LEU A 136 12.31 9.26 4.75
C LEU A 136 11.95 8.96 3.28
N VAL A 137 11.16 9.85 2.66
CA VAL A 137 10.74 9.67 1.25
C VAL A 137 11.94 9.79 0.31
N ILE A 138 12.85 10.73 0.57
CA ILE A 138 14.10 10.90 -0.20
C ILE A 138 14.95 9.64 -0.08
N GLY A 139 15.12 9.11 1.13
CA GLY A 139 15.88 7.87 1.37
C GLY A 139 15.26 6.65 0.69
N LEU A 140 13.94 6.49 0.73
CA LEU A 140 13.25 5.42 0.02
C LEU A 140 13.33 5.59 -1.50
N ALA A 141 13.20 6.80 -2.01
CA ALA A 141 13.32 7.10 -3.45
C ALA A 141 14.71 6.72 -4.02
N PHE A 142 15.76 6.83 -3.21
CA PHE A 142 17.10 6.37 -3.60
C PHE A 142 17.18 4.86 -3.83
N LEU A 143 16.34 4.07 -3.14
CA LEU A 143 16.31 2.62 -3.27
C LEU A 143 15.40 2.13 -4.41
N ILE A 144 14.58 3.01 -4.97
CA ILE A 144 13.66 2.68 -6.06
C ILE A 144 14.44 2.51 -7.37
N PRO A 145 14.12 1.50 -8.22
CA PRO A 145 14.69 1.36 -9.55
C PRO A 145 14.49 2.63 -10.39
N LEU A 146 15.50 2.95 -11.20
CA LEU A 146 15.50 4.16 -12.03
C LEU A 146 14.29 4.22 -12.98
N ASP A 147 13.90 3.07 -13.55
CA ASP A 147 12.75 2.96 -14.47
C ASP A 147 11.44 3.37 -13.79
N LEU A 148 11.24 2.93 -12.54
CA LEU A 148 10.07 3.29 -11.75
C LEU A 148 10.09 4.77 -11.36
N SER A 149 11.25 5.27 -10.94
CA SER A 149 11.43 6.69 -10.60
C SER A 149 11.16 7.58 -11.80
N PHE A 150 11.69 7.21 -12.99
CA PHE A 150 11.42 7.91 -14.24
C PHE A 150 9.94 7.87 -14.61
N SER A 151 9.28 6.72 -14.49
CA SER A 151 7.84 6.58 -14.76
C SER A 151 7.01 7.50 -13.86
N CYS A 152 7.30 7.54 -12.55
CA CYS A 152 6.62 8.45 -11.62
C CYS A 152 6.78 9.92 -12.03
N TRP A 153 8.00 10.33 -12.39
CA TRP A 153 8.28 11.69 -12.86
C TRP A 153 7.57 11.99 -14.18
N PHE A 154 7.65 11.08 -15.17
CA PHE A 154 7.04 11.26 -16.47
C PHE A 154 5.53 11.41 -16.39
N PHE A 155 4.84 10.48 -15.72
CA PHE A 155 3.39 10.52 -15.59
C PHE A 155 2.91 11.67 -14.71
N PHE A 156 3.69 12.13 -13.74
CA PHE A 156 3.39 13.34 -12.98
C PHE A 156 3.27 14.57 -13.91
N TRP A 157 4.20 14.72 -14.86
CA TRP A 157 4.12 15.81 -15.83
C TRP A 157 3.08 15.56 -16.91
N PHE A 158 2.91 14.32 -17.33
CA PHE A 158 1.95 13.94 -18.37
C PHE A 158 0.53 14.40 -18.04
N TRP A 159 -0.01 14.02 -16.88
CA TRP A 159 -1.36 14.44 -16.52
C TRP A 159 -1.51 15.95 -16.28
N ARG A 160 -0.45 16.64 -15.87
CA ARG A 160 -0.48 18.08 -15.75
C ARG A 160 -0.54 18.73 -17.12
N MET A 161 0.18 18.20 -18.11
CA MET A 161 0.08 18.67 -19.49
C MET A 161 -1.28 18.40 -20.10
N GLU A 162 -1.95 17.29 -19.76
CA GLU A 162 -3.36 17.07 -20.15
C GLU A 162 -4.28 18.20 -19.66
N ARG A 163 -4.08 18.68 -18.42
CA ARG A 163 -4.85 19.84 -17.91
C ARG A 163 -4.58 21.12 -18.71
N VAL A 164 -3.34 21.37 -19.09
CA VAL A 164 -3.00 22.53 -19.93
C VAL A 164 -3.64 22.40 -21.30
N LEU A 165 -3.55 21.25 -21.94
CA LEU A 165 -4.20 20.95 -23.22
C LEU A 165 -5.72 21.12 -23.14
N GLY A 166 -6.35 20.60 -22.09
CA GLY A 166 -7.77 20.80 -21.87
C GLY A 166 -8.15 22.29 -21.73
N SER A 167 -7.32 23.07 -21.03
CA SER A 167 -7.51 24.52 -20.91
C SER A 167 -7.35 25.23 -22.26
N MET A 168 -6.41 24.81 -23.12
CA MET A 168 -6.22 25.36 -24.47
C MET A 168 -7.41 25.03 -25.39
N MET A 169 -7.95 23.82 -25.26
CA MET A 169 -9.10 23.35 -26.06
C MET A 169 -10.46 23.82 -25.52
N GLY A 170 -10.47 24.53 -24.38
CA GLY A 170 -11.72 24.99 -23.75
C GLY A 170 -12.53 23.87 -23.12
N TRP A 171 -11.94 22.72 -22.81
CA TRP A 171 -12.61 21.61 -22.11
C TRP A 171 -12.84 21.97 -20.64
N SER A 172 -14.08 22.30 -20.31
CA SER A 172 -14.48 22.75 -18.99
C SER A 172 -15.22 21.69 -18.17
N GLN A 173 -15.08 20.41 -18.54
CA GLN A 173 -15.75 19.33 -17.81
C GLN A 173 -15.19 19.21 -16.40
N THR A 174 -16.10 19.13 -15.43
CA THR A 174 -15.74 18.92 -14.03
C THR A 174 -15.01 17.58 -13.86
N GLY A 175 -13.82 17.60 -13.25
CA GLY A 175 -13.00 16.40 -13.01
C GLY A 175 -11.97 16.09 -14.08
N PHE A 176 -11.97 16.79 -15.25
CA PHE A 176 -10.93 16.62 -16.25
C PHE A 176 -9.51 16.87 -15.66
N PRO A 177 -8.53 16.03 -15.93
CA PRO A 177 -8.42 14.90 -16.86
C PRO A 177 -8.81 13.52 -16.30
N PHE A 178 -9.71 13.42 -15.33
CA PHE A 178 -10.26 12.17 -14.79
C PHE A 178 -9.17 11.22 -14.25
N LEU A 179 -8.30 11.75 -13.39
CA LEU A 179 -7.13 11.04 -12.87
C LEU A 179 -7.48 9.73 -12.13
N THR A 180 -8.60 9.72 -11.39
CA THR A 180 -9.05 8.54 -10.67
C THR A 180 -9.42 7.42 -11.63
N GLU A 181 -10.09 7.76 -12.71
CA GLU A 181 -10.51 6.82 -13.75
C GLU A 181 -9.31 6.30 -14.54
N GLN A 182 -8.37 7.18 -14.89
CA GLN A 182 -7.10 6.80 -15.53
C GLN A 182 -6.29 5.88 -14.63
N ALA A 183 -6.16 6.20 -13.33
CA ALA A 183 -5.44 5.37 -12.38
C ALA A 183 -6.10 3.99 -12.24
N THR A 184 -7.43 3.93 -12.15
CA THR A 184 -8.19 2.68 -12.08
C THR A 184 -7.95 1.83 -13.33
N GLY A 185 -8.03 2.44 -14.52
CA GLY A 185 -7.71 1.77 -15.78
C GLY A 185 -6.27 1.24 -15.82
N GLY A 186 -5.31 2.03 -15.31
CA GLY A 186 -3.91 1.65 -15.20
C GLY A 186 -3.71 0.42 -14.28
N TYR A 187 -4.35 0.40 -13.11
CA TYR A 187 -4.29 -0.76 -12.20
C TYR A 187 -4.89 -2.03 -12.82
N ILE A 188 -6.04 -1.91 -13.48
CA ILE A 188 -6.66 -3.05 -14.17
C ILE A 188 -5.74 -3.56 -15.29
N ALA A 189 -5.17 -2.67 -16.09
CA ALA A 189 -4.25 -3.05 -17.15
C ALA A 189 -3.00 -3.76 -16.59
N LEU A 190 -2.39 -3.25 -15.53
CA LEU A 190 -1.26 -3.89 -14.85
C LEU A 190 -1.63 -5.28 -14.32
N CYS A 191 -2.80 -5.44 -13.70
CA CYS A 191 -3.29 -6.73 -13.23
C CYS A 191 -3.43 -7.73 -14.40
N VAL A 192 -4.06 -7.32 -15.48
CA VAL A 192 -4.24 -8.18 -16.69
C VAL A 192 -2.90 -8.58 -17.29
N ILE A 193 -1.97 -7.63 -17.42
CA ILE A 193 -0.62 -7.89 -17.96
C ILE A 193 0.14 -8.85 -17.04
N ALA A 194 0.11 -8.63 -15.73
CA ALA A 194 0.79 -9.48 -14.75
C ALA A 194 0.24 -10.91 -14.76
N LEU A 195 -1.08 -11.08 -14.78
CA LEU A 195 -1.74 -12.38 -14.87
C LEU A 195 -1.40 -13.09 -16.20
N TRP A 196 -1.40 -12.35 -17.29
CA TRP A 196 -1.03 -12.89 -18.60
C TRP A 196 0.42 -13.34 -18.65
N ALA A 197 1.35 -12.51 -18.13
CA ALA A 197 2.78 -12.84 -18.07
C ALA A 197 3.02 -14.07 -17.16
N SER A 198 2.33 -14.14 -16.04
CA SER A 198 2.48 -15.21 -15.04
C SER A 198 1.65 -16.46 -15.34
N ARG A 199 0.88 -16.52 -16.45
CA ARG A 199 -0.06 -17.61 -16.74
C ARG A 199 0.55 -19.01 -16.69
N SER A 200 1.76 -19.17 -17.19
CA SER A 200 2.46 -20.47 -17.20
C SER A 200 2.88 -20.88 -15.79
N TYR A 201 3.29 -19.92 -14.98
CA TYR A 201 3.64 -20.14 -13.59
C TYR A 201 2.40 -20.47 -12.74
N ILE A 202 1.29 -19.76 -12.92
CA ILE A 202 0.02 -20.02 -12.24
C ILE A 202 -0.48 -21.44 -12.55
N LYS A 203 -0.45 -21.86 -13.83
CA LYS A 203 -0.79 -23.24 -14.22
C LYS A 203 0.08 -24.27 -13.51
N ARG A 204 1.39 -24.00 -13.40
CA ARG A 204 2.33 -24.86 -12.70
C ARG A 204 2.01 -24.95 -11.20
N ILE A 205 1.69 -23.84 -10.53
CA ILE A 205 1.30 -23.83 -9.11
C ILE A 205 0.05 -24.69 -8.89
N ILE A 206 -0.97 -24.53 -9.73
CA ILE A 206 -2.21 -25.32 -9.63
C ILE A 206 -1.91 -26.81 -9.79
N GLN A 207 -1.06 -27.20 -10.75
CA GLN A 207 -0.64 -28.59 -10.93
C GLN A 207 0.14 -29.13 -9.71
N LEU A 208 1.02 -28.32 -9.12
CA LEU A 208 1.77 -28.70 -7.90
C LEU A 208 0.83 -28.85 -6.70
N ALA A 209 -0.14 -27.98 -6.55
CA ALA A 209 -1.12 -28.06 -5.45
C ALA A 209 -2.02 -29.29 -5.54
N ILE A 210 -2.32 -29.76 -6.76
CA ILE A 210 -3.15 -30.95 -6.99
C ILE A 210 -2.33 -32.24 -6.87
N ASN A 211 -1.06 -32.24 -7.32
CA ASN A 211 -0.24 -33.46 -7.45
C ASN A 211 0.88 -33.53 -6.39
N GLU A 212 0.61 -34.20 -5.30
CA GLU A 212 1.47 -34.33 -4.12
C GLU A 212 2.87 -34.94 -4.42
N LYS A 213 2.92 -35.89 -5.37
CA LYS A 213 4.18 -36.53 -5.75
C LYS A 213 5.15 -35.58 -6.47
N ILE A 214 4.63 -34.60 -7.19
CA ILE A 214 5.41 -33.58 -7.87
C ILE A 214 5.87 -32.51 -6.89
N GLU A 215 4.99 -32.15 -5.96
CA GLU A 215 5.30 -31.17 -4.93
C GLU A 215 6.48 -31.63 -4.04
N ALA A 216 6.45 -32.86 -3.56
CA ALA A 216 7.50 -33.43 -2.71
C ALA A 216 8.91 -33.38 -3.33
N LYS A 217 9.02 -33.46 -4.67
CA LYS A 217 10.31 -33.36 -5.38
C LYS A 217 10.81 -31.91 -5.55
N VAL A 218 9.91 -30.94 -5.54
CA VAL A 218 10.22 -29.52 -5.85
C VAL A 218 10.35 -28.67 -4.58
N ASN A 219 9.76 -29.10 -3.47
CA ASN A 219 9.52 -28.27 -2.28
C ASN A 219 10.57 -28.42 -1.16
N THR A 220 11.85 -28.61 -1.51
CA THR A 220 12.92 -28.81 -0.51
C THR A 220 13.36 -27.54 0.24
N GLN A 221 12.85 -26.34 -0.13
CA GLN A 221 13.31 -25.07 0.46
C GLN A 221 12.20 -24.07 0.83
N GLU A 222 10.93 -24.43 0.70
CA GLU A 222 9.83 -23.52 1.03
C GLU A 222 9.30 -23.77 2.45
N ALA A 223 8.98 -22.70 3.18
CA ALA A 223 8.46 -22.78 4.54
C ALA A 223 7.06 -23.42 4.63
N ILE A 224 6.27 -23.32 3.56
CA ILE A 224 4.88 -23.82 3.49
C ILE A 224 4.68 -24.47 2.12
N SER A 225 3.95 -25.59 2.07
CA SER A 225 3.63 -26.29 0.82
C SER A 225 2.65 -25.48 -0.05
N TYR A 226 2.77 -25.62 -1.36
CA TYR A 226 1.85 -24.95 -2.29
C TYR A 226 0.40 -25.39 -2.07
N ARG A 227 0.21 -26.66 -1.70
CA ARG A 227 -1.12 -27.21 -1.37
C ARG A 227 -1.72 -26.53 -0.13
N SER A 228 -0.94 -26.37 0.95
CA SER A 228 -1.38 -25.69 2.16
C SER A 228 -1.72 -24.23 1.90
N ALA A 229 -0.90 -23.53 1.11
CA ALA A 229 -1.15 -22.15 0.74
C ALA A 229 -2.41 -22.00 -0.12
N MET A 230 -2.65 -22.92 -1.07
CA MET A 230 -3.86 -22.93 -1.90
C MET A 230 -5.11 -23.22 -1.06
N LEU A 231 -5.06 -24.23 -0.17
CA LEU A 231 -6.16 -24.53 0.74
C LEU A 231 -6.43 -23.36 1.70
N GLY A 232 -5.39 -22.75 2.24
CA GLY A 232 -5.50 -21.55 3.08
C GLY A 232 -6.18 -20.40 2.34
N LEU A 233 -5.80 -20.15 1.09
CA LEU A 233 -6.43 -19.15 0.25
C LEU A 233 -7.92 -19.43 0.03
N LEU A 234 -8.28 -20.68 -0.31
CA LEU A 234 -9.68 -21.07 -0.50
C LEU A 234 -10.52 -20.91 0.77
N ILE A 235 -9.97 -21.30 1.93
CA ILE A 235 -10.64 -21.13 3.23
C ILE A 235 -10.80 -19.64 3.54
N GLY A 236 -9.76 -18.84 3.38
CA GLY A 236 -9.80 -17.38 3.62
C GLY A 236 -10.82 -16.68 2.73
N LEU A 237 -10.80 -16.96 1.43
CA LEU A 237 -11.78 -16.40 0.48
C LEU A 237 -13.22 -16.84 0.79
N SER A 238 -13.42 -18.12 1.11
CA SER A 238 -14.76 -18.64 1.48
C SER A 238 -15.29 -17.94 2.72
N PHE A 239 -14.44 -17.72 3.72
CA PHE A 239 -14.82 -16.98 4.93
C PHE A 239 -15.17 -15.52 4.61
N LEU A 240 -14.37 -14.82 3.80
CA LEU A 240 -14.62 -13.43 3.39
C LEU A 240 -15.94 -13.30 2.62
N LEU A 241 -16.20 -14.21 1.68
CA LEU A 241 -17.44 -14.25 0.92
C LEU A 241 -18.65 -14.48 1.84
N PHE A 242 -18.53 -15.45 2.77
CA PHE A 242 -19.58 -15.74 3.74
C PHE A 242 -19.85 -14.56 4.67
N PHE A 243 -18.79 -13.94 5.20
CA PHE A 243 -18.89 -12.79 6.09
C PHE A 243 -19.62 -11.61 5.43
N CYS A 244 -19.20 -11.24 4.21
CA CYS A 244 -19.82 -10.14 3.48
C CYS A 244 -21.28 -10.44 3.07
N TYR A 245 -21.55 -11.68 2.71
CA TYR A 245 -22.93 -12.11 2.42
C TYR A 245 -23.82 -12.00 3.66
N TYR A 246 -23.34 -12.45 4.82
CA TYR A 246 -24.05 -12.33 6.08
C TYR A 246 -24.23 -10.86 6.52
N ALA A 247 -23.27 -10.00 6.18
CA ALA A 247 -23.36 -8.55 6.40
C ALA A 247 -24.38 -7.84 5.47
N GLY A 248 -25.02 -8.58 4.54
CA GLY A 248 -26.08 -8.03 3.68
C GLY A 248 -25.59 -7.55 2.30
N MET A 249 -24.35 -7.84 1.91
CA MET A 249 -23.86 -7.52 0.57
C MET A 249 -24.34 -8.52 -0.48
N SER A 250 -24.69 -8.07 -1.68
CA SER A 250 -25.03 -8.96 -2.77
C SER A 250 -23.81 -9.72 -3.30
N ILE A 251 -23.98 -10.97 -3.73
CA ILE A 251 -22.90 -11.85 -4.22
C ILE A 251 -22.12 -11.20 -5.36
N TRP A 252 -22.79 -10.51 -6.27
CA TRP A 252 -22.16 -9.81 -7.38
C TRP A 252 -21.19 -8.70 -6.92
N VAL A 253 -21.62 -7.90 -5.95
CA VAL A 253 -20.76 -6.85 -5.38
C VAL A 253 -19.56 -7.46 -4.66
N ILE A 254 -19.76 -8.50 -3.86
CA ILE A 254 -18.69 -9.18 -3.13
C ILE A 254 -17.66 -9.75 -4.11
N THR A 255 -18.12 -10.50 -5.12
CA THR A 255 -17.23 -11.14 -6.09
C THR A 255 -16.43 -10.08 -6.87
N THR A 256 -17.09 -9.03 -7.37
CA THR A 256 -16.42 -7.95 -8.10
C THR A 256 -15.40 -7.24 -7.21
N PHE A 257 -15.77 -6.92 -5.96
CA PHE A 257 -14.89 -6.25 -5.01
C PHE A 257 -13.61 -7.07 -4.75
N PHE A 258 -13.75 -8.35 -4.38
CA PHE A 258 -12.57 -9.17 -4.08
C PHE A 258 -11.76 -9.55 -5.33
N THR A 259 -12.36 -9.62 -6.50
CA THR A 259 -11.62 -9.82 -7.76
C THR A 259 -10.74 -8.61 -8.10
N ILE A 260 -11.17 -7.40 -7.74
CA ILE A 260 -10.38 -6.17 -7.98
C ILE A 260 -9.38 -5.94 -6.86
N TYR A 261 -9.74 -6.27 -5.61
CA TYR A 261 -8.93 -5.97 -4.43
C TYR A 261 -7.77 -6.94 -4.22
N LEU A 262 -7.94 -8.23 -4.50
CA LEU A 262 -6.95 -9.28 -4.32
C LEU A 262 -6.21 -9.61 -5.62
#